data_ea35897e830ecc0563a61ce2be74beec
#
_entry.id   ea35897e830ecc0563a61ce2be74beec
#
_cell.length_a   1.000
_cell.length_b   1.000
_cell.length_c   1.000
_cell.angle_alpha   90.00
_cell.angle_beta   90.00
_cell.angle_gamma   90.00
#
_symmetry.space_group_name_H-M   'P 1'
#
loop_
_entity.id
_entity.type
_entity.pdbx_description
1 polymer ?
#
loop_
_entity_poly.entity_id
_entity_poly.type
_entity_poly.pdbx_seq_one_letter_code
_entity_poly.pdbx_strand_id
1 'polypeptide(L)'
;TALLPLMIKDNYNWDRFYDRVATVISIHNIGYQGRFPKETLGKAELRKDLFFDNSPIEVWGSVCFLKAGLMYADAINTVSPTYAMEITTSEYGEGLEGVLHYRINDFWGILNGVDYSVWNTDKDELIPYAYTKEDLSPKYENKKYLLSKTGQPYHPNVPLIGIISRLVSQKGFDLIADSINDLMKFNAQW
;
A
#
# COMPACT_ATOMS: atom_id res chain seq x y z
N THR A 1 8.39 -1.93 -12.23
CA THR A 1 9.04 -0.65 -11.87
C THR A 1 10.19 -0.82 -10.88
N ALA A 2 10.11 -1.75 -9.90
CA ALA A 2 11.15 -1.91 -8.88
C ALA A 2 12.54 -2.29 -9.43
N LEU A 3 12.63 -2.85 -10.62
CA LEU A 3 13.92 -3.16 -11.28
C LEU A 3 14.59 -1.94 -11.92
N LEU A 4 13.91 -0.82 -12.11
CA LEU A 4 14.47 0.34 -12.80
C LEU A 4 15.78 0.86 -12.18
N PRO A 5 15.92 0.99 -10.85
CA PRO A 5 17.19 1.42 -10.26
C PRO A 5 18.35 0.48 -10.59
N LEU A 6 18.12 -0.84 -10.51
CA LEU A 6 19.10 -1.84 -10.89
C LEU A 6 19.46 -1.72 -12.39
N MET A 7 18.46 -1.65 -13.27
CA MET A 7 18.69 -1.55 -14.72
C MET A 7 19.51 -0.33 -15.08
N ILE A 8 19.20 0.83 -14.50
CA ILE A 8 19.95 2.07 -14.74
C ILE A 8 21.41 1.91 -14.28
N LYS A 9 21.64 1.33 -13.10
CA LYS A 9 22.97 1.23 -12.51
C LYS A 9 23.81 0.05 -13.01
N ASP A 10 23.21 -0.95 -13.65
CA ASP A 10 23.91 -2.13 -14.15
C ASP A 10 23.78 -2.29 -15.68
N ASN A 11 22.57 -2.45 -16.23
CA ASN A 11 22.37 -2.73 -17.65
C ASN A 11 22.69 -1.52 -18.55
N TYR A 12 22.39 -0.30 -18.08
CA TYR A 12 22.50 0.96 -18.83
C TYR A 12 23.58 1.89 -18.27
N ASN A 13 24.50 1.39 -17.44
CA ASN A 13 25.59 2.17 -16.85
C ASN A 13 26.61 2.73 -17.87
N TRP A 14 26.56 2.26 -19.10
CA TRP A 14 27.38 2.74 -20.23
C TRP A 14 26.77 3.97 -20.92
N ASP A 15 25.49 4.25 -20.72
CA ASP A 15 24.78 5.37 -21.34
C ASP A 15 24.86 6.61 -20.46
N ARG A 16 25.61 7.61 -20.93
CA ARG A 16 25.81 8.89 -20.24
C ARG A 16 24.53 9.68 -19.98
N PHE A 17 23.42 9.34 -20.65
CA PHE A 17 22.11 9.91 -20.33
C PHE A 17 21.73 9.69 -18.87
N TYR A 18 22.13 8.56 -18.30
CA TYR A 18 21.80 8.19 -16.93
C TYR A 18 22.80 8.66 -15.87
N ASP A 19 23.93 9.27 -16.24
CA ASP A 19 25.00 9.71 -15.31
C ASP A 19 24.49 10.65 -14.19
N ARG A 20 23.42 11.39 -14.47
CA ARG A 20 22.83 12.37 -13.53
C ARG A 20 21.43 12.00 -13.07
N VAL A 21 20.99 10.78 -13.33
CA VAL A 21 19.66 10.31 -12.91
C VAL A 21 19.76 9.74 -11.51
N ALA A 22 19.05 10.36 -10.56
CA ALA A 22 18.77 9.79 -9.26
C ALA A 22 17.46 9.01 -9.27
N THR A 23 17.43 7.89 -8.54
CA THR A 23 16.29 7.01 -8.48
C THR A 23 15.71 7.00 -7.07
N VAL A 24 14.37 7.11 -6.97
CA VAL A 24 13.64 6.98 -5.71
C VAL A 24 12.66 5.82 -5.83
N ILE A 25 12.66 4.94 -4.84
CA ILE A 25 11.67 3.87 -4.75
C ILE A 25 10.70 4.13 -3.60
N SER A 26 9.39 4.03 -3.89
CA SER A 26 8.34 4.19 -2.89
C SER A 26 7.72 2.83 -2.54
N ILE A 27 7.77 2.47 -1.25
CA ILE A 27 7.13 1.27 -0.73
C ILE A 27 5.70 1.63 -0.31
N HIS A 28 4.70 1.21 -1.08
CA HIS A 28 3.31 1.37 -0.69
C HIS A 28 2.80 0.20 0.18
N ASN A 29 3.36 -0.99 -0.04
CA ASN A 29 3.09 -2.19 0.75
C ASN A 29 4.26 -3.16 0.57
N ILE A 30 4.96 -3.45 1.66
CA ILE A 30 6.16 -4.30 1.68
C ILE A 30 5.86 -5.76 1.32
N GLY A 31 4.63 -6.22 1.49
CA GLY A 31 4.21 -7.58 1.12
C GLY A 31 4.17 -7.84 -0.40
N TYR A 32 4.12 -6.79 -1.23
CA TYR A 32 4.14 -6.93 -2.70
C TYR A 32 5.55 -6.86 -3.27
N GLN A 33 6.34 -7.88 -3.04
CA GLN A 33 7.77 -7.90 -3.31
C GLN A 33 8.16 -8.24 -4.76
N GLY A 34 7.26 -8.90 -5.50
CA GLY A 34 7.61 -9.40 -6.84
C GLY A 34 8.69 -10.46 -6.76
N ARG A 35 8.39 -11.59 -6.10
CA ARG A 35 9.28 -12.77 -6.01
C ARG A 35 9.01 -13.70 -7.19
N PHE A 36 10.06 -14.09 -7.87
CA PHE A 36 9.99 -14.90 -9.07
C PHE A 36 11.11 -15.95 -9.09
N PRO A 37 10.91 -17.06 -9.82
CA PRO A 37 11.97 -18.05 -9.99
C PRO A 37 13.16 -17.47 -10.76
N LYS A 38 14.33 -18.09 -10.59
CA LYS A 38 15.62 -17.65 -11.17
C LYS A 38 15.59 -17.45 -12.68
N GLU A 39 14.77 -18.24 -13.38
CA GLU A 39 14.59 -18.16 -14.83
C GLU A 39 14.05 -16.82 -15.32
N THR A 40 13.46 -16.05 -14.41
CA THR A 40 12.96 -14.68 -14.67
C THR A 40 14.09 -13.71 -15.03
N LEU A 41 15.33 -13.97 -14.60
CA LEU A 41 16.48 -13.14 -14.97
C LEU A 41 16.60 -12.98 -16.48
N GLY A 42 16.49 -14.07 -17.24
CA GLY A 42 16.56 -14.02 -18.69
C GLY A 42 15.42 -13.23 -19.33
N LYS A 43 14.21 -13.29 -18.77
CA LYS A 43 13.05 -12.53 -19.25
C LYS A 43 13.16 -11.03 -18.91
N ALA A 44 13.84 -10.71 -17.82
CA ALA A 44 14.09 -9.34 -17.38
C ALA A 44 15.41 -8.77 -17.95
N GLU A 45 16.09 -9.52 -18.83
CA GLU A 45 17.38 -9.16 -19.43
C GLU A 45 18.47 -8.83 -18.39
N LEU A 46 18.38 -9.46 -17.20
CA LEU A 46 19.35 -9.30 -16.14
C LEU A 46 20.48 -10.33 -16.28
N ARG A 47 21.69 -9.92 -15.92
CA ARG A 47 22.86 -10.82 -15.89
C ARG A 47 22.68 -11.92 -14.84
N LYS A 48 23.08 -13.13 -15.19
CA LYS A 48 22.96 -14.31 -14.34
C LYS A 48 23.84 -14.25 -13.09
N ASP A 49 24.98 -13.56 -13.16
CA ASP A 49 25.94 -13.38 -12.08
C ASP A 49 25.44 -12.44 -10.98
N LEU A 50 24.37 -11.69 -11.20
CA LEU A 50 23.68 -10.92 -10.16
C LEU A 50 22.96 -11.81 -9.12
N PHE A 51 22.67 -13.08 -9.47
CA PHE A 51 21.91 -13.99 -8.63
C PHE A 51 22.81 -15.04 -7.97
N PHE A 52 23.08 -14.84 -6.70
CA PHE A 52 23.76 -15.75 -5.80
C PHE A 52 23.16 -15.61 -4.39
N ASP A 53 23.48 -16.54 -3.49
CA ASP A 53 22.94 -16.55 -2.13
C ASP A 53 23.22 -15.22 -1.40
N ASN A 54 22.18 -14.61 -0.87
CA ASN A 54 22.21 -13.29 -0.23
C ASN A 54 22.57 -12.11 -1.16
N SER A 55 22.54 -12.28 -2.47
CA SER A 55 22.79 -11.17 -3.41
C SER A 55 21.76 -10.04 -3.23
N PRO A 56 22.05 -8.84 -3.76
CA PRO A 56 21.10 -7.70 -3.74
C PRO A 56 19.74 -7.96 -4.37
N ILE A 57 19.58 -9.05 -5.12
CA ILE A 57 18.32 -9.38 -5.81
C ILE A 57 17.71 -10.70 -5.37
N GLU A 58 18.34 -11.43 -4.47
CA GLU A 58 17.91 -12.76 -4.02
C GLU A 58 17.21 -12.69 -2.66
N VAL A 59 16.10 -13.41 -2.50
CA VAL A 59 15.40 -13.66 -1.22
C VAL A 59 14.90 -15.11 -1.23
N TRP A 60 15.44 -15.93 -0.32
CA TRP A 60 15.02 -17.32 -0.11
C TRP A 60 14.98 -18.14 -1.41
N GLY A 61 16.04 -18.08 -2.19
CA GLY A 61 16.19 -18.81 -3.46
C GLY A 61 15.39 -18.22 -4.64
N SER A 62 14.76 -17.06 -4.45
CA SER A 62 13.96 -16.40 -5.48
C SER A 62 14.53 -15.03 -5.85
N VAL A 63 14.33 -14.61 -7.09
CA VAL A 63 14.58 -13.22 -7.51
C VAL A 63 13.53 -12.32 -6.92
N CYS A 64 13.92 -11.32 -6.15
CA CYS A 64 13.03 -10.34 -5.52
C CYS A 64 13.21 -8.96 -6.15
N PHE A 65 12.21 -8.50 -6.89
CA PHE A 65 12.29 -7.22 -7.59
C PHE A 65 12.31 -6.04 -6.63
N LEU A 66 11.57 -6.13 -5.52
CA LEU A 66 11.57 -5.08 -4.52
C LEU A 66 12.94 -4.97 -3.85
N LYS A 67 13.56 -6.08 -3.44
CA LYS A 67 14.92 -6.07 -2.88
C LYS A 67 15.91 -5.42 -3.83
N ALA A 68 15.86 -5.80 -5.12
CA ALA A 68 16.68 -5.16 -6.15
C ALA A 68 16.50 -3.63 -6.16
N GLY A 69 15.25 -3.17 -6.19
CA GLY A 69 14.96 -1.74 -6.13
C GLY A 69 15.50 -1.06 -4.88
N LEU A 70 15.31 -1.65 -3.70
CA LEU A 70 15.78 -1.12 -2.43
C LEU A 70 17.31 -1.04 -2.34
N MET A 71 18.01 -2.01 -2.92
CA MET A 71 19.47 -2.06 -2.89
C MET A 71 20.12 -1.09 -3.88
N TYR A 72 19.46 -0.81 -5.00
CA TYR A 72 20.04 0.00 -6.08
C TYR A 72 19.46 1.43 -6.17
N ALA A 73 18.34 1.73 -5.55
CA ALA A 73 17.81 3.09 -5.52
C ALA A 73 18.70 4.06 -4.73
N ASP A 74 18.73 5.32 -5.12
CA ASP A 74 19.47 6.37 -4.41
C ASP A 74 18.75 6.76 -3.12
N ALA A 75 17.41 6.77 -3.14
CA ALA A 75 16.58 7.06 -1.98
C ALA A 75 15.37 6.11 -1.91
N ILE A 76 14.88 5.89 -0.70
CA ILE A 76 13.74 5.00 -0.43
C ILE A 76 12.73 5.79 0.40
N ASN A 77 11.46 5.70 0.06
CA ASN A 77 10.42 6.18 0.93
C ASN A 77 9.27 5.18 1.09
N THR A 78 8.47 5.39 2.12
CA THR A 78 7.21 4.69 2.34
C THR A 78 6.11 5.65 2.76
N VAL A 79 4.89 5.14 2.89
CA VAL A 79 3.66 5.95 2.95
C VAL A 79 3.32 6.54 4.32
N SER A 80 4.12 6.28 5.36
CA SER A 80 4.01 6.98 6.64
C SER A 80 5.28 6.86 7.49
N PRO A 81 5.58 7.80 8.40
CA PRO A 81 6.68 7.66 9.36
C PRO A 81 6.52 6.45 10.28
N THR A 82 5.30 6.16 10.73
CA THR A 82 5.02 4.96 11.55
C THR A 82 5.29 3.69 10.76
N TYR A 83 4.78 3.60 9.53
CA TYR A 83 5.01 2.43 8.69
C TYR A 83 6.49 2.24 8.34
N ALA A 84 7.25 3.32 8.20
CA ALA A 84 8.71 3.23 8.03
C ALA A 84 9.38 2.52 9.21
N MET A 85 8.95 2.80 10.44
CA MET A 85 9.44 2.09 11.63
C MET A 85 8.96 0.63 11.68
N GLU A 86 7.69 0.39 11.41
CA GLU A 86 7.09 -0.95 11.45
C GLU A 86 7.80 -1.91 10.52
N ILE A 87 7.98 -1.56 9.24
CA ILE A 87 8.58 -2.46 8.23
C ILE A 87 10.09 -2.68 8.41
N THR A 88 10.74 -1.98 9.34
CA THR A 88 12.11 -2.30 9.76
C THR A 88 12.15 -3.38 10.86
N THR A 89 11.01 -3.86 11.34
CA THR A 89 10.93 -4.95 12.33
C THR A 89 10.68 -6.30 11.64
N SER A 90 11.06 -7.39 12.32
CA SER A 90 10.81 -8.76 11.82
C SER A 90 9.32 -9.10 11.76
N GLU A 91 8.48 -8.39 12.51
CA GLU A 91 7.02 -8.61 12.52
C GLU A 91 6.35 -8.10 11.24
N TYR A 92 6.83 -6.97 10.69
CA TYR A 92 6.18 -6.30 9.55
C TYR A 92 7.08 -6.16 8.31
N GLY A 93 8.36 -6.53 8.39
CA GLY A 93 9.33 -6.35 7.31
C GLY A 93 9.26 -7.38 6.19
N GLU A 94 8.46 -8.47 6.38
CA GLU A 94 8.25 -9.52 5.37
C GLU A 94 9.58 -10.13 4.84
N GLY A 95 10.62 -10.16 5.70
CA GLY A 95 11.95 -10.64 5.38
C GLY A 95 12.84 -9.64 4.65
N LEU A 96 12.44 -8.38 4.55
CA LEU A 96 13.24 -7.28 4.00
C LEU A 96 13.69 -6.27 5.07
N GLU A 97 13.38 -6.49 6.34
CA GLU A 97 13.77 -5.63 7.46
C GLU A 97 15.28 -5.41 7.51
N GLY A 98 16.09 -6.44 7.25
CA GLY A 98 17.54 -6.33 7.20
C GLY A 98 18.04 -5.41 6.08
N VAL A 99 17.38 -5.44 4.92
CA VAL A 99 17.68 -4.53 3.81
C VAL A 99 17.34 -3.08 4.18
N LEU A 100 16.18 -2.86 4.81
CA LEU A 100 15.77 -1.53 5.25
C LEU A 100 16.67 -0.97 6.34
N HIS A 101 17.12 -1.81 7.27
CA HIS A 101 18.12 -1.43 8.25
C HIS A 101 19.46 -1.05 7.62
N TYR A 102 19.92 -1.81 6.64
CA TYR A 102 21.13 -1.49 5.89
C TYR A 102 21.03 -0.14 5.18
N ARG A 103 19.84 0.21 4.69
CA ARG A 103 19.55 1.45 3.96
C ARG A 103 18.88 2.53 4.81
N ILE A 104 18.97 2.44 6.15
CA ILE A 104 18.20 3.31 7.07
C ILE A 104 18.48 4.81 6.88
N ASN A 105 19.69 5.18 6.47
CA ASN A 105 20.07 6.58 6.23
C ASN A 105 19.44 7.17 4.96
N ASP A 106 18.97 6.32 4.05
CA ASP A 106 18.37 6.70 2.78
C ASP A 106 16.86 6.37 2.75
N PHE A 107 16.25 6.13 3.92
CA PHE A 107 14.90 5.65 4.05
C PHE A 107 14.02 6.58 4.90
N TRP A 108 12.89 7.03 4.35
CA TRP A 108 11.97 7.97 5.02
C TRP A 108 10.52 7.55 4.88
N GLY A 109 9.69 7.87 5.90
CA GLY A 109 8.25 7.79 5.84
C GLY A 109 7.63 9.15 5.46
N ILE A 110 6.82 9.16 4.40
CA ILE A 110 6.14 10.37 3.91
C ILE A 110 4.64 10.06 3.83
N LEU A 111 3.80 10.84 4.52
CA LEU A 111 2.35 10.64 4.48
C LEU A 111 1.80 10.92 3.08
N ASN A 112 0.85 10.07 2.66
CA ASN A 112 0.09 10.33 1.44
C ASN A 112 -0.71 11.62 1.57
N GLY A 113 -0.80 12.37 0.48
CA GLY A 113 -1.70 13.51 0.37
C GLY A 113 -3.16 13.10 0.16
N VAL A 114 -4.05 14.06 0.29
CA VAL A 114 -5.47 13.95 -0.05
C VAL A 114 -5.77 14.97 -1.15
N ASP A 115 -6.35 14.51 -2.24
CA ASP A 115 -6.85 15.40 -3.29
C ASP A 115 -8.24 15.92 -2.89
N TYR A 116 -8.28 17.12 -2.33
CA TYR A 116 -9.53 17.77 -1.94
C TYR A 116 -10.37 18.30 -3.11
N SER A 117 -9.89 18.22 -4.35
CA SER A 117 -10.75 18.45 -5.51
C SER A 117 -11.70 17.28 -5.76
N VAL A 118 -11.31 16.08 -5.30
CA VAL A 118 -12.09 14.83 -5.41
C VAL A 118 -12.74 14.45 -4.08
N TRP A 119 -11.98 14.50 -2.99
CA TRP A 119 -12.43 14.09 -1.65
C TRP A 119 -12.90 15.28 -0.82
N ASN A 120 -14.02 15.88 -1.22
CA ASN A 120 -14.61 17.04 -0.55
C ASN A 120 -16.13 16.91 -0.52
N THR A 121 -16.69 16.57 0.63
CA THR A 121 -18.12 16.33 0.81
C THR A 121 -19.01 17.56 0.59
N ASP A 122 -18.41 18.76 0.56
CA ASP A 122 -19.13 20.00 0.20
C ASP A 122 -19.35 20.14 -1.32
N LYS A 123 -18.51 19.48 -2.14
CA LYS A 123 -18.49 19.61 -3.59
C LYS A 123 -18.57 18.26 -4.33
N ASP A 124 -18.74 17.16 -3.61
CA ASP A 124 -18.79 15.83 -4.18
C ASP A 124 -20.12 15.61 -4.92
N GLU A 125 -20.06 15.51 -6.24
CA GLU A 125 -21.23 15.25 -7.10
C GLU A 125 -21.75 13.81 -7.00
N LEU A 126 -20.98 12.89 -6.37
CA LEU A 126 -21.37 11.49 -6.22
C LEU A 126 -22.28 11.24 -5.01
N ILE A 127 -22.33 12.17 -4.06
CA ILE A 127 -23.24 12.09 -2.91
C ILE A 127 -24.47 12.97 -3.16
N PRO A 128 -25.71 12.47 -2.88
CA PRO A 128 -26.93 13.24 -3.16
C PRO A 128 -27.06 14.53 -2.34
N TYR A 129 -26.48 14.54 -1.14
CA TYR A 129 -26.60 15.66 -0.20
C TYR A 129 -25.21 16.08 0.27
N ALA A 130 -24.72 17.19 -0.26
CA ALA A 130 -23.47 17.79 0.19
C ALA A 130 -23.53 18.18 1.68
N TYR A 131 -22.42 18.03 2.41
CA TYR A 131 -22.32 18.39 3.82
C TYR A 131 -20.92 18.85 4.19
N THR A 132 -20.83 19.63 5.26
CA THR A 132 -19.58 20.12 5.81
C THR A 132 -19.39 19.64 7.25
N LYS A 133 -18.20 19.90 7.83
CA LYS A 133 -17.96 19.60 9.24
C LYS A 133 -18.76 20.51 10.19
N GLU A 134 -19.20 21.68 9.72
CA GLU A 134 -20.03 22.65 10.45
C GLU A 134 -21.52 22.25 10.43
N ASP A 135 -21.96 21.58 9.35
CA ASP A 135 -23.34 21.07 9.22
C ASP A 135 -23.34 19.62 8.71
N LEU A 136 -23.57 18.69 9.63
CA LEU A 136 -23.68 17.26 9.36
C LEU A 136 -25.13 16.81 9.10
N SER A 137 -26.12 17.72 9.13
CA SER A 137 -27.53 17.34 8.94
C SER A 137 -27.80 16.67 7.58
N PRO A 138 -27.20 17.10 6.45
CA PRO A 138 -27.39 16.41 5.17
C PRO A 138 -26.80 14.99 5.13
N LYS A 139 -25.86 14.66 6.03
CA LYS A 139 -25.31 13.30 6.13
C LYS A 139 -26.38 12.28 6.55
N TYR A 140 -27.38 12.68 7.33
CA TYR A 140 -28.50 11.81 7.67
C TYR A 140 -29.40 11.53 6.46
N GLU A 141 -29.54 12.48 5.55
CA GLU A 141 -30.27 12.27 4.30
C GLU A 141 -29.48 11.34 3.35
N ASN A 142 -28.12 11.42 3.32
CA ASN A 142 -27.29 10.46 2.62
C ASN A 142 -27.45 9.05 3.19
N LYS A 143 -27.52 8.89 4.53
CA LYS A 143 -27.80 7.60 5.16
C LYS A 143 -29.17 7.04 4.70
N LYS A 144 -30.22 7.87 4.73
CA LYS A 144 -31.56 7.49 4.28
C LYS A 144 -31.58 7.08 2.80
N TYR A 145 -30.90 7.86 1.95
CA TYR A 145 -30.74 7.53 0.54
C TYR A 145 -30.05 6.18 0.35
N LEU A 146 -28.92 5.94 1.03
CA LEU A 146 -28.17 4.67 0.93
C LEU A 146 -29.03 3.48 1.37
N LEU A 147 -29.74 3.59 2.50
CA LEU A 147 -30.62 2.56 2.99
C LEU A 147 -31.78 2.27 2.01
N SER A 148 -32.32 3.30 1.36
CA SER A 148 -33.34 3.12 0.32
C SER A 148 -32.81 2.34 -0.89
N LYS A 149 -31.55 2.54 -1.27
CA LYS A 149 -30.88 1.82 -2.37
C LYS A 149 -30.59 0.37 -2.04
N THR A 150 -30.32 0.07 -0.77
CA THR A 150 -30.04 -1.29 -0.29
C THR A 150 -31.29 -2.03 0.19
N GLY A 151 -32.48 -1.40 0.11
CA GLY A 151 -33.74 -2.01 0.54
C GLY A 151 -33.90 -2.16 2.05
N GLN A 152 -33.13 -1.38 2.84
CA GLN A 152 -33.16 -1.44 4.29
C GLN A 152 -34.04 -0.31 4.87
N PRO A 153 -34.71 -0.54 6.01
CA PRO A 153 -35.49 0.49 6.68
C PRO A 153 -34.58 1.57 7.27
N TYR A 154 -35.06 2.82 7.27
CA TYR A 154 -34.33 3.92 7.91
C TYR A 154 -34.64 4.01 9.40
N HIS A 155 -33.61 3.91 10.21
CA HIS A 155 -33.65 4.11 11.67
C HIS A 155 -32.71 5.28 12.03
N PRO A 156 -33.23 6.47 12.38
CA PRO A 156 -32.42 7.67 12.57
C PRO A 156 -31.33 7.51 13.66
N ASN A 157 -31.66 6.82 14.75
CA ASN A 157 -30.80 6.67 15.93
C ASN A 157 -29.97 5.36 15.95
N VAL A 158 -30.06 4.56 14.88
CA VAL A 158 -29.28 3.31 14.74
C VAL A 158 -28.12 3.58 13.80
N PRO A 159 -26.88 3.39 14.21
CA PRO A 159 -25.73 3.59 13.32
C PRO A 159 -25.77 2.62 12.13
N LEU A 160 -25.36 3.10 10.97
CA LEU A 160 -25.11 2.27 9.79
C LEU A 160 -23.61 2.04 9.65
N ILE A 161 -23.22 0.78 9.60
CA ILE A 161 -21.83 0.35 9.44
C ILE A 161 -21.70 -0.30 8.06
N GLY A 162 -20.79 0.20 7.27
CA GLY A 162 -20.50 -0.33 5.94
C GLY A 162 -19.01 -0.59 5.75
N ILE A 163 -18.68 -1.63 5.00
CA ILE A 163 -17.30 -1.98 4.66
C ILE A 163 -17.20 -2.10 3.15
N ILE A 164 -16.36 -1.25 2.57
CA ILE A 164 -16.06 -1.27 1.13
C ILE A 164 -14.58 -1.51 0.96
N SER A 165 -14.18 -2.74 0.63
CA SER A 165 -12.78 -3.11 0.49
C SER A 165 -12.62 -4.37 -0.36
N ARG A 166 -11.36 -4.68 -0.74
CA ARG A 166 -11.03 -5.99 -1.30
C ARG A 166 -11.15 -7.06 -0.21
N LEU A 167 -11.67 -8.23 -0.56
CA LEU A 167 -11.78 -9.38 0.35
C LEU A 167 -10.41 -10.07 0.49
N VAL A 168 -9.52 -9.45 1.26
CA VAL A 168 -8.18 -9.97 1.57
C VAL A 168 -7.93 -9.86 3.08
N SER A 169 -7.08 -10.74 3.64
CA SER A 169 -6.78 -10.80 5.07
C SER A 169 -6.29 -9.47 5.65
N GLN A 170 -5.47 -8.72 4.91
CA GLN A 170 -5.00 -7.38 5.32
C GLN A 170 -6.12 -6.36 5.61
N LYS A 171 -7.38 -6.66 5.24
CA LYS A 171 -8.55 -5.81 5.51
C LYS A 171 -9.36 -6.26 6.72
N GLY A 172 -8.89 -7.29 7.43
CA GLY A 172 -9.47 -7.75 8.69
C GLY A 172 -10.82 -8.48 8.55
N PHE A 173 -11.13 -9.05 7.38
CA PHE A 173 -12.37 -9.82 7.21
C PHE A 173 -12.40 -11.09 8.05
N ASP A 174 -11.25 -11.67 8.35
CA ASP A 174 -11.06 -12.76 9.31
C ASP A 174 -11.46 -12.34 10.73
N LEU A 175 -11.01 -11.16 11.19
CA LEU A 175 -11.39 -10.61 12.49
C LEU A 175 -12.90 -10.36 12.59
N ILE A 176 -13.52 -9.88 11.50
CA ILE A 176 -14.96 -9.68 11.45
C ILE A 176 -15.69 -11.01 11.53
N ALA A 177 -15.24 -12.02 10.78
CA ALA A 177 -15.84 -13.35 10.79
C ALA A 177 -15.76 -14.00 12.17
N ASP A 178 -14.62 -13.91 12.85
CA ASP A 178 -14.42 -14.45 14.19
C ASP A 178 -15.29 -13.74 15.22
N SER A 179 -15.55 -12.44 15.04
CA SER A 179 -16.30 -11.61 15.98
C SER A 179 -17.76 -11.44 15.59
N ILE A 180 -18.26 -12.04 14.52
CA ILE A 180 -19.58 -11.76 13.95
C ILE A 180 -20.74 -11.93 14.96
N ASN A 181 -20.67 -12.96 15.81
CA ASN A 181 -21.70 -13.23 16.82
C ASN A 181 -21.79 -12.13 17.89
N ASP A 182 -20.67 -11.47 18.18
CA ASP A 182 -20.63 -10.34 19.13
C ASP A 182 -21.03 -9.04 18.44
N LEU A 183 -20.58 -8.84 17.21
CA LEU A 183 -20.96 -7.68 16.40
C LEU A 183 -22.49 -7.60 16.19
N MET A 184 -23.14 -8.74 15.93
CA MET A 184 -24.60 -8.80 15.75
C MET A 184 -25.42 -8.52 17.02
N LYS A 185 -24.80 -8.43 18.19
CA LYS A 185 -25.49 -8.00 19.43
C LYS A 185 -25.62 -6.48 19.55
N PHE A 186 -24.85 -5.74 18.77
CA PHE A 186 -24.94 -4.27 18.77
C PHE A 186 -26.20 -3.80 18.03
N ASN A 187 -26.82 -2.75 18.56
CA ASN A 187 -27.93 -2.07 17.90
C ASN A 187 -27.37 -1.22 16.73
N ALA A 188 -27.06 -1.87 15.61
CA ALA A 188 -26.52 -1.26 14.39
C ALA A 188 -27.14 -1.93 13.15
N GLN A 189 -27.15 -1.19 12.03
CA GLN A 189 -27.43 -1.72 10.69
C GLN A 189 -26.10 -2.01 10.00
N TRP A 190 -26.01 -3.15 9.32
CA TRP A 190 -24.79 -3.66 8.68
C TRP A 190 -24.98 -3.83 7.16
#